data_632b9ebee426f26e4cfbf4aa655d1487
#
_entry.id   632b9ebee426f26e4cfbf4aa655d1487
#
_cell.length_a   1.000
_cell.length_b   1.000
_cell.length_c   1.000
_cell.angle_alpha   90.00
_cell.angle_beta   90.00
_cell.angle_gamma   90.00
#
_symmetry.space_group_name_H-M   'P 1'
#
loop_
_entity.id
_entity.type
_entity.pdbx_description
1 polymer ?
#
loop_
_entity_poly.entity_id
_entity_poly.type
_entity_poly.pdbx_seq_one_letter_code
_entity_poly.pdbx_strand_id
1 'polypeptide(L)'
;MATQKQVEFFIQRFAPLVKTQVERHGWGVVSAIVAQAGLESAWGTSSLGSLYKDDSCFNFWGMKWKDGCGCDYKEFKTKEQNKDGSYITIVAKFRKYKNS
;
A
#
# COMPACT_ATOMS: atom_id res chain seq x y z
N MET A 1 -4.81 -6.94 -13.20
CA MET A 1 -4.00 -5.82 -13.69
C MET A 1 -4.84 -4.55 -13.72
N ALA A 2 -4.30 -3.44 -13.27
CA ALA A 2 -5.04 -2.19 -13.29
C ALA A 2 -5.18 -1.64 -14.72
N THR A 3 -6.34 -1.05 -15.02
CA THR A 3 -6.56 -0.37 -16.29
C THR A 3 -5.90 1.02 -16.27
N GLN A 4 -5.72 1.62 -17.45
CA GLN A 4 -5.16 2.97 -17.54
C GLN A 4 -6.03 3.98 -16.78
N LYS A 5 -7.34 3.85 -16.81
CA LYS A 5 -8.25 4.72 -16.05
C LYS A 5 -8.05 4.59 -14.54
N GLN A 6 -7.83 3.37 -14.06
CA GLN A 6 -7.54 3.12 -12.65
C GLN A 6 -6.20 3.71 -12.23
N VAL A 7 -5.18 3.60 -13.07
CA VAL A 7 -3.87 4.23 -12.84
C VAL A 7 -4.01 5.74 -12.75
N GLU A 8 -4.70 6.35 -13.70
CA GLU A 8 -4.92 7.81 -13.71
C GLU A 8 -5.71 8.27 -12.48
N PHE A 9 -6.76 7.54 -12.12
CA PHE A 9 -7.56 7.84 -10.94
C PHE A 9 -6.71 7.78 -9.66
N PHE A 10 -5.87 6.77 -9.53
CA PHE A 10 -4.96 6.63 -8.40
C PHE A 10 -4.02 7.83 -8.30
N ILE A 11 -3.38 8.19 -9.40
CA ILE A 11 -2.45 9.32 -9.43
C ILE A 11 -3.15 10.62 -9.05
N GLN A 12 -4.33 10.89 -9.63
CA GLN A 12 -5.09 12.10 -9.34
C GLN A 12 -5.48 12.19 -7.87
N ARG A 13 -5.78 11.06 -7.24
CA ARG A 13 -6.18 11.02 -5.85
C ARG A 13 -5.00 11.15 -4.89
N PHE A 14 -3.88 10.50 -5.19
CA PHE A 14 -2.76 10.41 -4.27
C PHE A 14 -1.73 11.53 -4.43
N ALA A 15 -1.54 12.06 -5.63
CA ALA A 15 -0.53 13.09 -5.86
C ALA A 15 -0.71 14.32 -4.95
N PRO A 16 -1.91 14.89 -4.80
CA PRO A 16 -2.09 16.04 -3.89
C PRO A 16 -1.82 15.70 -2.43
N LEU A 17 -2.21 14.50 -1.99
CA LEU A 17 -1.99 14.04 -0.61
C LEU A 17 -0.51 13.87 -0.31
N VAL A 18 0.22 13.24 -1.24
CA VAL A 18 1.66 13.03 -1.11
C VAL A 18 2.39 14.36 -1.16
N LYS A 19 1.99 15.26 -2.05
CA LYS A 19 2.56 16.61 -2.16
C LYS A 19 2.45 17.36 -0.84
N THR A 20 1.29 17.31 -0.18
CA THR A 20 1.08 17.94 1.12
C THR A 20 2.04 17.37 2.17
N GLN A 21 2.22 16.04 2.20
CA GLN A 21 3.12 15.41 3.16
C GLN A 21 4.59 15.74 2.88
N VAL A 22 4.99 15.77 1.62
CA VAL A 22 6.37 16.14 1.24
C VAL A 22 6.66 17.57 1.66
N GLU A 23 5.73 18.51 1.44
CA GLU A 23 5.89 19.89 1.85
C GLU A 23 5.97 20.03 3.37
N ARG A 24 5.15 19.27 4.10
CA ARG A 24 5.13 19.29 5.58
C ARG A 24 6.43 18.77 6.17
N HIS A 25 6.98 17.69 5.63
CA HIS A 25 8.18 17.03 6.16
C HIS A 25 9.48 17.54 5.56
N GLY A 26 9.41 18.27 4.46
CA GLY A 26 10.57 18.89 3.82
C GLY A 26 11.46 17.93 3.04
N TRP A 27 10.99 16.73 2.72
CA TRP A 27 11.78 15.75 1.94
C TRP A 27 10.86 14.82 1.14
N GLY A 28 11.44 14.21 0.13
CA GLY A 28 10.77 13.24 -0.73
C GLY A 28 10.51 13.75 -2.13
N VAL A 29 10.30 12.83 -3.05
CA VAL A 29 9.93 13.11 -4.44
C VAL A 29 8.50 12.60 -4.66
N VAL A 30 7.57 13.51 -4.94
CA VAL A 30 6.14 13.19 -5.05
C VAL A 30 5.88 12.08 -6.06
N SER A 31 6.44 12.18 -7.27
CA SER A 31 6.22 11.18 -8.31
C SER A 31 6.73 9.78 -7.91
N ALA A 32 7.87 9.71 -7.23
CA ALA A 32 8.44 8.44 -6.79
C ALA A 32 7.56 7.78 -5.70
N ILE A 33 7.08 8.58 -4.75
CA ILE A 33 6.24 8.09 -3.65
C ILE A 33 4.89 7.59 -4.19
N VAL A 34 4.26 8.34 -5.09
CA VAL A 34 2.99 7.94 -5.70
C VAL A 34 3.17 6.67 -6.55
N ALA A 35 4.24 6.59 -7.33
CA ALA A 35 4.53 5.41 -8.15
C ALA A 35 4.74 4.17 -7.28
N GLN A 36 5.48 4.30 -6.19
CA GLN A 36 5.69 3.18 -5.26
C GLN A 36 4.37 2.71 -4.65
N ALA A 37 3.54 3.62 -4.17
CA ALA A 37 2.22 3.27 -3.65
C ALA A 37 1.35 2.59 -4.72
N GLY A 38 1.42 3.06 -5.95
CA GLY A 38 0.71 2.46 -7.08
C GLY A 38 1.14 1.03 -7.35
N LEU A 39 2.44 0.78 -7.42
CA LEU A 39 2.98 -0.56 -7.66
C LEU A 39 2.65 -1.52 -6.50
N GLU A 40 2.81 -1.08 -5.25
CA GLU A 40 2.54 -1.89 -4.06
C GLU A 40 1.06 -2.25 -3.90
N SER A 41 0.16 -1.39 -4.34
CA SER A 41 -1.29 -1.58 -4.20
C SER A 41 -1.98 -2.00 -5.49
N ALA A 42 -1.24 -2.30 -6.55
CA ALA A 42 -1.78 -2.52 -7.90
C ALA A 42 -2.70 -1.35 -8.31
N TRP A 43 -2.22 -0.12 -8.09
CA TRP A 43 -2.90 1.13 -8.41
C TRP A 43 -4.27 1.24 -7.71
N GLY A 44 -4.31 0.80 -6.46
CA GLY A 44 -5.50 0.89 -5.63
C GLY A 44 -6.53 -0.21 -5.87
N THR A 45 -6.14 -1.33 -6.48
CA THR A 45 -7.04 -2.45 -6.75
C THR A 45 -6.80 -3.68 -5.87
N SER A 46 -5.72 -3.71 -5.10
CA SER A 46 -5.40 -4.86 -4.24
C SER A 46 -6.31 -4.91 -3.02
N SER A 47 -6.41 -6.09 -2.40
CA SER A 47 -7.18 -6.27 -1.15
C SER A 47 -6.62 -5.47 0.01
N LEU A 48 -5.31 -5.29 0.04
CA LEU A 48 -4.63 -4.56 1.11
C LEU A 48 -4.81 -3.05 0.98
N GLY A 49 -4.75 -2.54 -0.26
CA GLY A 49 -4.89 -1.11 -0.54
C GLY A 49 -5.82 -0.88 -1.72
N SER A 50 -7.14 -0.96 -1.48
CA SER A 50 -8.14 -0.73 -2.52
C SER A 50 -8.84 0.61 -2.33
N LEU A 51 -9.06 1.31 -3.43
CA LEU A 51 -9.92 2.50 -3.48
C LEU A 51 -11.38 2.14 -3.77
N TYR A 52 -11.66 0.87 -4.08
CA TYR A 52 -12.95 0.43 -4.61
C TYR A 52 -13.71 -0.50 -3.67
N LYS A 53 -13.10 -0.95 -2.58
CA LYS A 53 -13.71 -1.88 -1.63
C LYS A 53 -13.84 -1.25 -0.25
N ASP A 54 -14.98 -1.44 0.39
CA ASP A 54 -15.26 -0.91 1.73
C ASP A 54 -14.42 -1.60 2.81
N ASP A 55 -14.07 -2.86 2.60
CA ASP A 55 -13.28 -3.65 3.54
C ASP A 55 -11.77 -3.55 3.31
N SER A 56 -11.33 -2.59 2.51
CA SER A 56 -9.91 -2.35 2.26
C SER A 56 -9.18 -2.00 3.55
N CYS A 57 -7.94 -2.45 3.66
CA CYS A 57 -7.06 -2.03 4.74
C CYS A 57 -6.47 -0.64 4.52
N PHE A 58 -6.68 -0.05 3.35
CA PHE A 58 -6.12 1.25 2.95
C PHE A 58 -4.61 1.35 3.15
N ASN A 59 -3.93 0.21 3.03
CA ASN A 59 -2.48 0.10 3.20
C ASN A 59 -1.82 0.02 1.81
N PHE A 60 -1.58 1.17 1.22
CA PHE A 60 -1.10 1.27 -0.16
C PHE A 60 0.41 1.05 -0.29
N TRP A 61 1.14 1.08 0.82
CA TRP A 61 2.59 0.90 0.83
C TRP A 61 3.05 -0.45 1.37
N GLY A 62 2.12 -1.36 1.67
CA GLY A 62 2.47 -2.69 2.16
C GLY A 62 3.13 -2.70 3.54
N MET A 63 2.75 -1.78 4.41
CA MET A 63 3.34 -1.66 5.75
C MET A 63 2.95 -2.83 6.63
N LYS A 64 3.93 -3.57 7.14
CA LYS A 64 3.69 -4.66 8.08
C LYS A 64 3.34 -4.12 9.47
N TRP A 65 2.45 -4.84 10.14
CA TRP A 65 2.06 -4.51 11.50
C TRP A 65 3.17 -4.87 12.49
N LYS A 66 3.34 -4.02 13.50
CA LYS A 66 4.28 -4.26 14.61
C LYS A 66 3.57 -3.98 15.92
N ASP A 67 3.92 -4.74 16.97
CA ASP A 67 3.47 -4.45 18.33
C ASP A 67 3.85 -3.03 18.72
N GLY A 68 2.90 -2.33 19.34
CA GLY A 68 3.12 -0.97 19.81
C GLY A 68 2.88 0.12 18.78
N CYS A 69 2.50 -0.22 17.54
CA CYS A 69 2.19 0.81 16.55
C CYS A 69 0.86 1.53 16.80
N GLY A 70 -0.01 0.96 17.66
CA GLY A 70 -1.33 1.52 17.93
C GLY A 70 -2.32 1.40 16.78
N CYS A 71 -2.05 0.56 15.81
CA CYS A 71 -2.86 0.38 14.61
C CYS A 71 -3.45 -1.02 14.55
N ASP A 72 -4.57 -1.15 13.84
CA ASP A 72 -5.20 -2.44 13.56
C ASP A 72 -4.39 -3.20 12.51
N TYR A 73 -4.69 -4.49 12.39
CA TYR A 73 -4.06 -5.32 11.38
C TYR A 73 -5.05 -6.26 10.72
N LYS A 74 -4.66 -6.78 9.56
CA LYS A 74 -5.31 -7.89 8.88
C LYS A 74 -4.24 -8.87 8.43
N GLU A 75 -4.55 -10.17 8.52
CA GLU A 75 -3.63 -11.21 8.09
C GLU A 75 -3.81 -11.54 6.62
N PHE A 76 -2.69 -11.69 5.91
CA PHE A 76 -2.67 -12.08 4.51
C PHE A 76 -1.65 -13.19 4.30
N LYS A 77 -1.97 -14.11 3.41
CA LYS A 77 -0.99 -15.09 2.93
C LYS A 77 -0.04 -14.41 1.97
N THR A 78 1.24 -14.55 2.21
CA THR A 78 2.28 -14.01 1.35
C THR A 78 3.36 -15.05 1.11
N LYS A 79 4.06 -14.91 -0.02
CA LYS A 79 5.17 -15.80 -0.37
C LYS A 79 6.49 -15.12 -0.01
N GLU A 80 7.36 -15.87 0.66
CA GLU A 80 8.72 -15.43 0.92
C GLU A 80 9.72 -16.40 0.33
N GLN A 81 10.81 -15.89 -0.22
CA GLN A 81 11.85 -16.67 -0.84
C GLN A 81 12.87 -17.11 0.21
N ASN A 82 13.16 -18.42 0.25
CA ASN A 82 14.22 -18.97 1.07
C ASN A 82 15.59 -18.72 0.42
N LYS A 83 16.66 -18.95 1.19
CA LYS A 83 18.03 -18.77 0.72
C LYS A 83 18.39 -19.67 -0.48
N ASP A 84 17.71 -20.81 -0.59
CA ASP A 84 17.92 -21.78 -1.69
C ASP A 84 17.10 -21.46 -2.94
N GLY A 85 16.35 -20.36 -2.94
CA GLY A 85 15.52 -19.95 -4.08
C GLY A 85 14.10 -20.48 -4.06
N SER A 86 13.74 -21.39 -3.15
CA SER A 86 12.37 -21.89 -3.02
C SER A 86 11.48 -20.87 -2.32
N TYR A 87 10.16 -21.01 -2.50
CA TYR A 87 9.17 -20.13 -1.87
C TYR A 87 8.37 -20.89 -0.83
N ILE A 88 8.07 -20.20 0.27
CA ILE A 88 7.14 -20.68 1.28
C ILE A 88 5.99 -19.69 1.40
N THR A 89 4.81 -20.19 1.77
CA THR A 89 3.66 -19.35 2.04
C THR A 89 3.58 -19.13 3.56
N ILE A 90 3.58 -17.87 3.97
CA ILE A 90 3.41 -17.50 5.38
C ILE A 90 2.20 -16.59 5.52
N VAL A 91 1.69 -16.51 6.75
CA VAL A 91 0.65 -15.53 7.10
C VAL A 91 1.35 -14.36 7.76
N ALA A 92 1.22 -13.19 7.17
CA ALA A 92 1.81 -11.96 7.69
C ALA A 92 0.72 -10.98 8.09
N LYS A 93 0.98 -10.21 9.15
CA LYS A 93 0.08 -9.15 9.60
C LYS A 93 0.48 -7.83 8.93
N PHE A 94 -0.48 -7.18 8.28
CA PHE A 94 -0.29 -5.88 7.66
C PHE A 94 -1.18 -4.85 8.36
N ARG A 95 -0.70 -3.62 8.42
CA ARG A 95 -1.45 -2.52 9.04
C ARG A 95 -2.77 -2.32 8.33
N LYS A 96 -3.82 -2.08 9.12
CA LYS A 96 -5.15 -1.75 8.62
C LYS A 96 -5.51 -0.35 9.07
N TYR A 97 -5.79 0.51 8.12
CA TYR A 97 -6.22 1.89 8.37
C TYR A 97 -7.71 2.03 8.10
N LYS A 98 -8.35 3.00 8.75
CA LYS A 98 -9.81 3.20 8.61
C LYS A 98 -10.19 3.84 7.29
N ASN A 99 -9.28 4.63 6.69
CA ASN A 99 -9.48 5.27 5.39
C ASN A 99 -8.13 5.56 4.75
N SER A 100 -8.18 5.97 3.51
CA SER A 100 -6.97 6.29 2.75
C SER A 100 -6.30 7.60 3.17
#